data_a4b8119e2f2d406e1c6248597c8c9f4b
#
_entry.id   a4b8119e2f2d406e1c6248597c8c9f4b
#
_cell.length_a   1.000
_cell.length_b   1.000
_cell.length_c   1.000
_cell.angle_alpha   90.00
_cell.angle_beta   90.00
_cell.angle_gamma   90.00
#
_symmetry.space_group_name_H-M   'P 1'
#
loop_
_entity.id
_entity.type
_entity.pdbx_description
1 polymer ?
#
loop_
_entity_poly.entity_id
_entity_poly.type
_entity_poly.pdbx_seq_one_letter_code
_entity_poly.pdbx_strand_id
1 'polypeptide(L)'
;MQHEKLNLPVLADGRSAWDIAQAVTLNAGEILMEWWPKTKEISDKGDNDIVTNVDRESEEYIRAELLSYFPDHGVFGEEGEGDDPKDGWVWIVDPVDGTKNYARGIPYFSIVVALAKDGEVVTGVNYDPLHKEMFHAALGKGAYLNESQIRVSELSSIDGAVFGVDPSNGPVEGTINTIQLLRKLWPRLGTARMMGSSALGISYVAAGRSDIYINHGLQPYDQAAGLVLMEEAGGVVTDRNGYRAGLYSDGIIAAASPVHENFMNLTRNFPWRKPSTKLNDLTDNTQGAL
;
A
#
# COMPACT_ATOMS: atom_id res chain seq x y z
N MET A 1 18.49 10.26 12.97
CA MET A 1 19.59 9.27 12.96
C MET A 1 19.98 9.10 11.51
N GLN A 2 21.26 9.27 11.15
CA GLN A 2 21.73 8.96 9.81
C GLN A 2 21.56 7.45 9.64
N HIS A 3 20.70 7.02 8.70
CA HIS A 3 20.65 5.63 8.28
C HIS A 3 22.05 5.26 7.79
N GLU A 4 22.72 4.35 8.49
CA GLU A 4 23.84 3.63 7.89
C GLU A 4 23.33 3.17 6.52
N LYS A 5 24.03 3.52 5.43
CA LYS A 5 23.57 3.20 4.08
C LYS A 5 23.41 1.69 3.97
N LEU A 6 22.19 1.20 4.17
CA LEU A 6 21.83 -0.18 3.88
C LEU A 6 22.04 -0.37 2.37
N ASN A 7 23.12 -1.06 2.02
CA ASN A 7 23.37 -1.42 0.63
C ASN A 7 22.38 -2.51 0.24
N LEU A 8 21.65 -2.30 -0.85
CA LEU A 8 20.79 -3.32 -1.43
C LEU A 8 21.61 -4.58 -1.77
N PRO A 9 21.07 -5.78 -1.56
CA PRO A 9 21.68 -7.01 -2.08
C PRO A 9 21.88 -6.90 -3.59
N VAL A 10 23.07 -7.37 -4.04
CA VAL A 10 23.46 -7.35 -5.46
C VAL A 10 23.93 -8.73 -5.86
N LEU A 11 23.46 -9.22 -6.98
CA LEU A 11 23.85 -10.50 -7.56
C LEU A 11 25.26 -10.45 -8.19
N ALA A 12 25.83 -11.60 -8.45
CA ALA A 12 27.16 -11.70 -9.09
C ALA A 12 27.22 -11.09 -10.50
N ASP A 13 26.08 -10.96 -11.18
CA ASP A 13 25.93 -10.32 -12.49
C ASP A 13 25.74 -8.81 -12.42
N GLY A 14 25.70 -8.23 -11.22
CA GLY A 14 25.56 -6.81 -10.95
C GLY A 14 24.14 -6.30 -10.79
N ARG A 15 23.10 -7.13 -11.01
CA ARG A 15 21.71 -6.74 -10.76
C ARG A 15 21.45 -6.62 -9.28
N SER A 16 20.82 -5.53 -8.87
CA SER A 16 20.40 -5.31 -7.50
C SER A 16 19.06 -5.99 -7.18
N ALA A 17 18.74 -6.15 -5.90
CA ALA A 17 17.42 -6.58 -5.45
C ALA A 17 16.28 -5.71 -6.00
N TRP A 18 16.54 -4.42 -6.24
CA TRP A 18 15.60 -3.51 -6.87
C TRP A 18 15.34 -3.86 -8.35
N ASP A 19 16.39 -4.20 -9.11
CA ASP A 19 16.26 -4.63 -10.51
C ASP A 19 15.48 -5.95 -10.61
N ILE A 20 15.75 -6.87 -9.68
CA ILE A 20 15.04 -8.17 -9.62
C ILE A 20 13.57 -7.96 -9.25
N ALA A 21 13.26 -7.12 -8.25
CA ALA A 21 11.87 -6.81 -7.90
C ALA A 21 11.08 -6.29 -9.09
N GLN A 22 11.65 -5.35 -9.87
CA GLN A 22 11.01 -4.82 -11.08
C GLN A 22 10.75 -5.92 -12.12
N ALA A 23 11.75 -6.75 -12.41
CA ALA A 23 11.62 -7.80 -13.41
C ALA A 23 10.57 -8.86 -13.02
N VAL A 24 10.61 -9.32 -11.75
CA VAL A 24 9.65 -10.31 -11.25
C VAL A 24 8.23 -9.75 -11.24
N THR A 25 8.04 -8.50 -10.78
CA THR A 25 6.72 -7.85 -10.75
C THR A 25 6.17 -7.64 -12.17
N LEU A 26 7.01 -7.28 -13.12
CA LEU A 26 6.60 -7.13 -14.52
C LEU A 26 6.07 -8.45 -15.10
N ASN A 27 6.81 -9.55 -14.88
CA ASN A 27 6.42 -10.87 -15.37
C ASN A 27 5.16 -11.40 -14.66
N ALA A 28 5.02 -11.17 -13.35
CA ALA A 28 3.78 -11.47 -12.63
C ALA A 28 2.57 -10.72 -13.22
N GLY A 29 2.80 -9.49 -13.70
CA GLY A 29 1.78 -8.72 -14.43
C GLY A 29 1.28 -9.41 -15.69
N GLU A 30 2.10 -10.20 -16.38
CA GLU A 30 1.68 -10.97 -17.54
C GLU A 30 0.69 -12.07 -17.13
N ILE A 31 0.87 -12.71 -15.97
CA ILE A 31 -0.07 -13.69 -15.41
C ILE A 31 -1.43 -13.03 -15.17
N LEU A 32 -1.46 -11.87 -14.49
CA LEU A 32 -2.69 -11.14 -14.26
C LEU A 32 -3.39 -10.75 -15.57
N MET A 33 -2.64 -10.29 -16.56
CA MET A 33 -3.19 -9.86 -17.85
C MET A 33 -3.67 -11.02 -18.71
N GLU A 34 -3.07 -12.21 -18.59
CA GLU A 34 -3.57 -13.42 -19.24
C GLU A 34 -4.95 -13.83 -18.70
N TRP A 35 -5.15 -13.68 -17.39
CA TRP A 35 -6.40 -13.99 -16.71
C TRP A 35 -7.44 -12.86 -16.77
N TRP A 36 -7.02 -11.62 -17.06
CA TRP A 36 -7.88 -10.43 -17.02
C TRP A 36 -9.20 -10.60 -17.78
N PRO A 37 -9.21 -11.12 -19.02
CA PRO A 37 -10.45 -11.33 -19.79
C PRO A 37 -11.20 -12.61 -19.43
N LYS A 38 -10.61 -13.49 -18.62
CA LYS A 38 -11.18 -14.83 -18.31
C LYS A 38 -12.02 -14.78 -17.03
N THR A 39 -12.89 -15.76 -16.87
CA THR A 39 -13.58 -16.01 -15.59
C THR A 39 -12.59 -16.52 -14.56
N LYS A 40 -12.58 -15.92 -13.36
CA LYS A 40 -11.74 -16.32 -12.23
C LYS A 40 -12.53 -17.21 -11.29
N GLU A 41 -11.85 -18.14 -10.64
CA GLU A 41 -12.41 -18.89 -9.51
C GLU A 41 -12.25 -18.02 -8.27
N ILE A 42 -13.38 -17.67 -7.65
CA ILE A 42 -13.43 -16.80 -6.47
C ILE A 42 -13.72 -17.63 -5.24
N SER A 43 -12.91 -17.49 -4.21
CA SER A 43 -13.11 -18.07 -2.88
C SER A 43 -13.28 -16.95 -1.85
N ASP A 44 -14.16 -17.20 -0.86
CA ASP A 44 -14.38 -16.28 0.24
C ASP A 44 -13.30 -16.52 1.34
N LYS A 45 -12.60 -15.47 1.74
CA LYS A 45 -11.64 -15.47 2.85
C LYS A 45 -12.30 -15.15 4.21
N GLY A 46 -13.59 -14.78 4.23
CA GLY A 46 -14.28 -14.21 5.39
C GLY A 46 -14.17 -12.69 5.46
N ASP A 47 -14.88 -12.09 6.42
CA ASP A 47 -14.87 -10.63 6.68
C ASP A 47 -15.08 -9.76 5.42
N ASN A 48 -15.88 -10.23 4.46
CA ASN A 48 -16.11 -9.62 3.15
C ASN A 48 -14.86 -9.53 2.27
N ASP A 49 -13.89 -10.41 2.46
CA ASP A 49 -12.71 -10.50 1.62
C ASP A 49 -12.73 -11.72 0.70
N ILE A 50 -12.05 -11.63 -0.44
CA ILE A 50 -12.00 -12.67 -1.46
C ILE A 50 -10.59 -12.91 -1.97
N VAL A 51 -10.36 -14.13 -2.46
CA VAL A 51 -9.16 -14.51 -3.20
C VAL A 51 -9.58 -15.16 -4.51
N THR A 52 -8.79 -14.98 -5.55
CA THR A 52 -8.98 -15.71 -6.81
C THR A 52 -7.87 -16.76 -6.99
N ASN A 53 -8.06 -17.66 -7.95
CA ASN A 53 -7.00 -18.58 -8.37
C ASN A 53 -5.77 -17.84 -8.86
N VAL A 54 -5.93 -16.62 -9.37
CA VAL A 54 -4.85 -15.80 -9.94
C VAL A 54 -3.95 -15.22 -8.86
N ASP A 55 -4.51 -14.83 -7.71
CA ASP A 55 -3.74 -14.35 -6.56
C ASP A 55 -2.72 -15.40 -6.13
N ARG A 56 -3.16 -16.66 -6.00
CA ARG A 56 -2.28 -17.78 -5.63
C ARG A 56 -1.23 -18.08 -6.69
N GLU A 57 -1.63 -18.14 -7.96
CA GLU A 57 -0.71 -18.41 -9.08
C GLU A 57 0.37 -17.32 -9.17
N SER A 58 -0.04 -16.06 -9.02
CA SER A 58 0.87 -14.90 -9.02
C SER A 58 1.82 -14.94 -7.83
N GLU A 59 1.33 -15.20 -6.61
CA GLU A 59 2.20 -15.27 -5.43
C GLU A 59 3.19 -16.43 -5.51
N GLU A 60 2.75 -17.62 -5.93
CA GLU A 60 3.64 -18.78 -6.13
C GLU A 60 4.76 -18.47 -7.12
N TYR A 61 4.43 -17.82 -8.24
CA TYR A 61 5.41 -17.38 -9.23
C TYR A 61 6.40 -16.38 -8.62
N ILE A 62 5.90 -15.30 -8.00
CA ILE A 62 6.74 -14.23 -7.42
C ILE A 62 7.69 -14.83 -6.38
N ARG A 63 7.18 -15.66 -5.47
CA ARG A 63 7.96 -16.33 -4.42
C ARG A 63 9.07 -17.20 -5.00
N ALA A 64 8.74 -18.04 -5.97
CA ALA A 64 9.71 -18.95 -6.61
C ALA A 64 10.82 -18.16 -7.31
N GLU A 65 10.48 -17.12 -8.06
CA GLU A 65 11.47 -16.29 -8.75
C GLU A 65 12.37 -15.52 -7.77
N LEU A 66 11.81 -14.86 -6.78
CA LEU A 66 12.59 -14.10 -5.78
C LEU A 66 13.59 -15.01 -5.05
N LEU A 67 13.15 -16.19 -4.59
CA LEU A 67 13.99 -17.15 -3.90
C LEU A 67 15.02 -17.82 -4.82
N SER A 68 14.78 -17.88 -6.14
CA SER A 68 15.78 -18.37 -7.09
C SER A 68 17.00 -17.43 -7.18
N TYR A 69 16.78 -16.12 -7.03
CA TYR A 69 17.84 -15.10 -7.01
C TYR A 69 18.44 -14.89 -5.62
N PHE A 70 17.62 -14.95 -4.58
CA PHE A 70 18.02 -14.68 -3.19
C PHE A 70 17.53 -15.81 -2.27
N PRO A 71 18.18 -16.98 -2.30
CA PRO A 71 17.72 -18.18 -1.58
C PRO A 71 17.75 -18.06 -0.05
N ASP A 72 18.54 -17.12 0.49
CA ASP A 72 18.66 -16.87 1.93
C ASP A 72 17.68 -15.79 2.44
N HIS A 73 16.82 -15.25 1.57
CA HIS A 73 15.79 -14.27 1.99
C HIS A 73 14.51 -14.99 2.38
N GLY A 74 13.78 -14.41 3.34
CA GLY A 74 12.40 -14.78 3.63
C GLY A 74 11.41 -14.18 2.61
N VAL A 75 10.17 -14.68 2.63
CA VAL A 75 9.05 -14.10 1.86
C VAL A 75 7.80 -14.08 2.74
N PHE A 76 7.25 -12.89 2.92
CA PHE A 76 5.96 -12.62 3.57
C PHE A 76 4.94 -12.22 2.50
N GLY A 77 3.97 -13.08 2.22
CA GLY A 77 2.93 -12.85 1.21
C GLY A 77 1.54 -12.71 1.84
N GLU A 78 0.58 -12.29 1.04
CA GLU A 78 -0.83 -12.20 1.44
C GLU A 78 -1.48 -13.58 1.53
N GLU A 79 -1.16 -14.49 0.58
CA GLU A 79 -1.87 -15.75 0.38
C GLU A 79 -1.19 -16.95 1.06
N GLY A 80 0.10 -16.84 1.34
CA GLY A 80 0.91 -17.91 1.89
C GLY A 80 1.36 -17.69 3.33
N GLU A 81 1.75 -18.77 4.02
CA GLU A 81 2.56 -18.67 5.23
C GLU A 81 3.90 -18.03 4.90
N GLY A 82 4.38 -17.13 5.75
CA GLY A 82 5.58 -16.35 5.47
C GLY A 82 6.42 -16.05 6.69
N ASP A 83 7.64 -15.57 6.40
CA ASP A 83 8.61 -15.15 7.39
C ASP A 83 8.25 -13.76 7.97
N ASP A 84 8.59 -13.49 9.23
CA ASP A 84 8.35 -12.16 9.82
C ASP A 84 9.27 -11.12 9.15
N PRO A 85 8.73 -10.06 8.52
CA PRO A 85 9.53 -8.99 7.93
C PRO A 85 10.50 -8.28 8.87
N LYS A 86 10.39 -8.51 10.18
CA LYS A 86 11.31 -7.94 11.19
C LYS A 86 12.65 -8.67 11.30
N ASP A 87 12.78 -9.85 10.71
CA ASP A 87 13.94 -10.69 10.88
C ASP A 87 14.71 -10.86 9.57
N GLY A 88 15.85 -10.19 9.43
CA GLY A 88 16.73 -10.36 8.28
C GLY A 88 16.23 -9.69 7.01
N TRP A 89 16.53 -10.28 5.85
CA TRP A 89 16.06 -9.86 4.54
C TRP A 89 14.78 -10.61 4.20
N VAL A 90 13.67 -9.90 4.07
CA VAL A 90 12.35 -10.48 3.76
C VAL A 90 11.67 -9.70 2.64
N TRP A 91 11.28 -10.42 1.59
CA TRP A 91 10.40 -9.92 0.55
C TRP A 91 8.95 -9.85 1.08
N ILE A 92 8.26 -8.77 0.74
CA ILE A 92 6.87 -8.54 1.11
C ILE A 92 6.08 -8.46 -0.18
N VAL A 93 5.06 -9.32 -0.32
CA VAL A 93 4.35 -9.53 -1.59
C VAL A 93 2.85 -9.40 -1.40
N ASP A 94 2.21 -8.59 -2.24
CA ASP A 94 0.79 -8.64 -2.51
C ASP A 94 0.61 -8.99 -3.99
N PRO A 95 0.10 -10.19 -4.29
CA PRO A 95 -0.01 -10.67 -5.67
C PRO A 95 -1.07 -9.90 -6.47
N VAL A 96 -2.13 -9.38 -5.81
CA VAL A 96 -3.22 -8.62 -6.45
C VAL A 96 -3.84 -7.62 -5.47
N ASP A 97 -3.17 -6.50 -5.19
CA ASP A 97 -3.79 -5.40 -4.45
C ASP A 97 -5.00 -4.86 -5.22
N GLY A 98 -6.18 -4.95 -4.61
CA GLY A 98 -7.45 -4.68 -5.26
C GLY A 98 -8.12 -5.91 -5.88
N THR A 99 -8.03 -7.08 -5.25
CA THR A 99 -8.63 -8.35 -5.70
C THR A 99 -10.11 -8.22 -6.08
N LYS A 100 -10.90 -7.45 -5.34
CA LYS A 100 -12.32 -7.20 -5.66
C LYS A 100 -12.50 -6.47 -6.98
N ASN A 101 -11.64 -5.50 -7.27
CA ASN A 101 -11.62 -4.80 -8.56
C ASN A 101 -11.25 -5.76 -9.68
N TYR A 102 -10.16 -6.49 -9.50
CA TYR A 102 -9.67 -7.46 -10.46
C TYR A 102 -10.72 -8.53 -10.78
N ALA A 103 -11.34 -9.13 -9.76
CA ALA A 103 -12.37 -10.14 -9.92
C ALA A 103 -13.61 -9.64 -10.70
N ARG A 104 -13.92 -8.35 -10.60
CA ARG A 104 -15.08 -7.72 -11.23
C ARG A 104 -14.78 -7.00 -12.54
N GLY A 105 -13.54 -7.03 -13.02
CA GLY A 105 -13.15 -6.32 -14.24
C GLY A 105 -13.10 -4.80 -14.08
N ILE A 106 -12.92 -4.29 -12.86
CA ILE A 106 -12.69 -2.86 -12.59
C ILE A 106 -11.19 -2.57 -12.82
N PRO A 107 -10.84 -1.64 -13.72
CA PRO A 107 -9.46 -1.44 -14.17
C PRO A 107 -8.62 -0.62 -13.16
N TYR A 108 -8.51 -1.09 -11.91
CA TYR A 108 -7.72 -0.46 -10.85
C TYR A 108 -7.27 -1.50 -9.83
N PHE A 109 -6.10 -2.06 -10.07
CA PHE A 109 -5.45 -3.09 -9.25
C PHE A 109 -3.97 -3.11 -9.55
N SER A 110 -3.16 -3.69 -8.69
CA SER A 110 -1.71 -3.73 -8.84
C SER A 110 -1.08 -4.96 -8.20
N ILE A 111 0.23 -5.13 -8.43
CA ILE A 111 1.08 -6.11 -7.78
C ILE A 111 2.09 -5.36 -6.93
N VAL A 112 2.29 -5.80 -5.69
CA VAL A 112 3.27 -5.21 -4.78
C VAL A 112 4.40 -6.19 -4.52
N VAL A 113 5.65 -5.76 -4.72
CA VAL A 113 6.86 -6.46 -4.29
C VAL A 113 7.78 -5.47 -3.59
N ALA A 114 8.06 -5.70 -2.32
CA ALA A 114 8.98 -4.87 -1.55
C ALA A 114 10.02 -5.75 -0.84
N LEU A 115 11.17 -5.18 -0.50
CA LEU A 115 12.19 -5.84 0.31
C LEU A 115 12.40 -5.03 1.59
N ALA A 116 12.32 -5.72 2.71
CA ALA A 116 12.68 -5.17 4.02
C ALA A 116 13.96 -5.81 4.56
N LYS A 117 14.68 -5.04 5.37
CA LYS A 117 15.78 -5.50 6.21
C LYS A 117 15.47 -5.15 7.66
N ASP A 118 15.32 -6.17 8.50
CA ASP A 118 15.05 -6.01 9.93
C ASP A 118 13.86 -5.03 10.20
N GLY A 119 12.80 -5.16 9.39
CA GLY A 119 11.57 -4.37 9.48
C GLY A 119 11.57 -3.03 8.75
N GLU A 120 12.71 -2.57 8.22
CA GLU A 120 12.79 -1.34 7.42
C GLU A 120 12.74 -1.65 5.93
N VAL A 121 11.78 -1.05 5.22
CA VAL A 121 11.65 -1.24 3.76
C VAL A 121 12.76 -0.48 3.05
N VAL A 122 13.52 -1.19 2.20
CA VAL A 122 14.68 -0.65 1.48
C VAL A 122 14.44 -0.45 -0.01
N THR A 123 13.51 -1.21 -0.60
CA THR A 123 13.05 -1.03 -1.99
C THR A 123 11.63 -1.53 -2.12
N GLY A 124 10.91 -0.98 -3.07
CA GLY A 124 9.53 -1.38 -3.36
C GLY A 124 9.14 -1.09 -4.79
N VAL A 125 8.28 -1.95 -5.31
CA VAL A 125 7.67 -1.88 -6.63
C VAL A 125 6.18 -2.06 -6.45
N ASN A 126 5.40 -1.20 -7.10
CA ASN A 126 3.96 -1.34 -7.26
C ASN A 126 3.65 -1.21 -8.75
N TYR A 127 3.10 -2.26 -9.36
CA TYR A 127 2.88 -2.32 -10.80
C TYR A 127 1.40 -2.49 -11.14
N ASP A 128 0.87 -1.54 -11.88
CA ASP A 128 -0.42 -1.62 -12.56
C ASP A 128 -0.19 -2.22 -13.96
N PRO A 129 -0.50 -3.50 -14.18
CA PRO A 129 -0.21 -4.16 -15.46
C PRO A 129 -1.16 -3.72 -16.58
N LEU A 130 -2.35 -3.25 -16.24
CA LEU A 130 -3.34 -2.80 -17.23
C LEU A 130 -2.91 -1.48 -17.88
N HIS A 131 -2.40 -0.54 -17.09
CA HIS A 131 -1.91 0.75 -17.59
C HIS A 131 -0.41 0.72 -17.91
N LYS A 132 0.30 -0.39 -17.59
CA LYS A 132 1.76 -0.53 -17.74
C LYS A 132 2.50 0.56 -16.98
N GLU A 133 2.04 0.84 -15.77
CA GLU A 133 2.60 1.82 -14.87
C GLU A 133 3.32 1.13 -13.71
N MET A 134 4.64 1.22 -13.68
CA MET A 134 5.47 0.68 -12.61
C MET A 134 5.97 1.82 -11.73
N PHE A 135 5.43 1.91 -10.52
CA PHE A 135 5.93 2.80 -9.48
C PHE A 135 6.98 2.05 -8.68
N HIS A 136 8.18 2.58 -8.60
CA HIS A 136 9.26 1.90 -7.91
C HIS A 136 10.25 2.87 -7.27
N ALA A 137 10.86 2.44 -6.15
CA ALA A 137 11.86 3.22 -5.44
C ALA A 137 12.84 2.30 -4.70
N ALA A 138 14.01 2.85 -4.41
CA ALA A 138 14.95 2.27 -3.46
C ALA A 138 15.60 3.38 -2.64
N LEU A 139 15.92 3.12 -1.37
CA LEU A 139 16.45 4.13 -0.43
C LEU A 139 17.68 4.85 -1.00
N GLY A 140 17.60 6.18 -1.07
CA GLY A 140 18.63 7.06 -1.59
C GLY A 140 18.80 7.04 -3.11
N LYS A 141 17.82 6.46 -3.86
CA LYS A 141 17.87 6.38 -5.32
C LYS A 141 16.77 7.20 -6.02
N GLY A 142 15.78 7.70 -5.26
CA GLY A 142 14.62 8.38 -5.79
C GLY A 142 13.46 7.44 -6.10
N ALA A 143 12.28 8.02 -6.33
CA ALA A 143 11.08 7.32 -6.76
C ALA A 143 10.80 7.57 -8.25
N TYR A 144 10.27 6.55 -8.92
CA TYR A 144 10.06 6.56 -10.37
C TYR A 144 8.69 5.99 -10.74
N LEU A 145 8.13 6.52 -11.82
CA LEU A 145 7.08 5.91 -12.60
C LEU A 145 7.68 5.50 -13.94
N ASN A 146 7.80 4.21 -14.17
CA ASN A 146 8.60 3.67 -15.27
C ASN A 146 10.03 4.29 -15.23
N GLU A 147 10.46 4.95 -16.27
CA GLU A 147 11.80 5.58 -16.34
C GLU A 147 11.81 7.05 -15.83
N SER A 148 10.66 7.62 -15.49
CA SER A 148 10.52 9.02 -15.12
C SER A 148 10.54 9.20 -13.61
N GLN A 149 11.44 10.05 -13.09
CA GLN A 149 11.45 10.39 -11.67
C GLN A 149 10.17 11.12 -11.29
N ILE A 150 9.57 10.73 -10.17
CA ILE A 150 8.33 11.30 -9.64
C ILE A 150 8.56 12.02 -8.32
N ARG A 151 7.63 12.93 -7.98
CA ARG A 151 7.59 13.67 -6.72
C ARG A 151 6.15 13.88 -6.28
N VAL A 152 5.93 14.03 -4.99
CA VAL A 152 4.65 14.47 -4.44
C VAL A 152 4.25 15.84 -4.96
N SER A 153 2.95 16.16 -4.88
CA SER A 153 2.43 17.47 -5.30
C SER A 153 3.00 18.63 -4.47
N GLU A 154 2.94 19.84 -5.04
CA GLU A 154 3.38 21.07 -4.37
C GLU A 154 2.23 21.76 -3.58
N LEU A 155 1.08 21.10 -3.45
CA LEU A 155 -0.06 21.64 -2.70
C LEU A 155 0.35 21.85 -1.24
N SER A 156 -0.07 22.98 -0.66
CA SER A 156 0.33 23.39 0.69
C SER A 156 -0.75 23.24 1.75
N SER A 157 -1.97 22.92 1.36
CA SER A 157 -3.09 22.71 2.27
C SER A 157 -4.06 21.67 1.71
N ILE A 158 -5.02 21.22 2.51
CA ILE A 158 -6.08 20.33 2.05
C ILE A 158 -7.12 21.00 1.15
N ASP A 159 -7.09 22.35 1.10
CA ASP A 159 -8.05 23.12 0.31
C ASP A 159 -7.80 22.91 -1.19
N GLY A 160 -8.81 22.37 -1.86
CA GLY A 160 -8.71 21.99 -3.27
C GLY A 160 -8.03 20.63 -3.54
N ALA A 161 -7.61 19.90 -2.50
CA ALA A 161 -6.90 18.64 -2.65
C ALA A 161 -7.71 17.55 -3.38
N VAL A 162 -6.99 16.72 -4.14
CA VAL A 162 -7.44 15.41 -4.58
C VAL A 162 -7.18 14.42 -3.44
N PHE A 163 -8.24 14.02 -2.76
CA PHE A 163 -8.20 13.22 -1.54
C PHE A 163 -8.46 11.75 -1.85
N GLY A 164 -7.45 10.92 -1.72
CA GLY A 164 -7.57 9.45 -1.81
C GLY A 164 -7.96 8.86 -0.46
N VAL A 165 -8.89 7.92 -0.47
CA VAL A 165 -9.33 7.22 0.74
C VAL A 165 -9.97 5.90 0.36
N ASP A 166 -9.64 4.84 1.09
CA ASP A 166 -10.40 3.60 0.99
C ASP A 166 -10.88 3.19 2.39
N PRO A 167 -12.15 2.75 2.53
CA PRO A 167 -12.61 2.12 3.74
C PRO A 167 -11.86 0.79 3.87
N SER A 168 -11.26 0.56 5.03
CA SER A 168 -10.56 -0.70 5.27
C SER A 168 -11.53 -1.88 5.31
N ASN A 169 -11.04 -3.08 5.03
CA ASN A 169 -11.74 -4.34 5.27
C ASN A 169 -11.84 -4.66 6.78
N GLY A 170 -11.34 -3.77 7.64
CA GLY A 170 -11.35 -3.88 9.08
C GLY A 170 -12.72 -3.58 9.74
N PRO A 171 -12.73 -3.28 11.05
CA PRO A 171 -13.95 -3.04 11.80
C PRO A 171 -14.83 -1.96 11.17
N VAL A 172 -16.15 -2.19 11.13
CA VAL A 172 -17.15 -1.26 10.57
C VAL A 172 -17.02 0.16 11.15
N GLU A 173 -16.58 0.29 12.40
CA GLU A 173 -16.32 1.59 13.03
C GLU A 173 -15.26 2.40 12.27
N GLY A 174 -14.20 1.77 11.78
CA GLY A 174 -13.17 2.43 10.97
C GLY A 174 -13.75 3.02 9.68
N THR A 175 -14.61 2.27 9.00
CA THR A 175 -15.34 2.73 7.82
C THR A 175 -16.27 3.91 8.15
N ILE A 176 -17.06 3.82 9.21
CA ILE A 176 -17.96 4.90 9.65
C ILE A 176 -17.15 6.16 9.97
N ASN A 177 -16.06 6.03 10.70
CA ASN A 177 -15.19 7.16 11.05
C ASN A 177 -14.55 7.78 9.80
N THR A 178 -14.18 6.99 8.80
CA THR A 178 -13.68 7.47 7.51
C THR A 178 -14.73 8.28 6.75
N ILE A 179 -15.98 7.79 6.69
CA ILE A 179 -17.09 8.50 6.03
C ILE A 179 -17.40 9.81 6.76
N GLN A 180 -17.41 9.81 8.10
CA GLN A 180 -17.65 11.03 8.89
C GLN A 180 -16.52 12.05 8.69
N LEU A 181 -15.28 11.60 8.62
CA LEU A 181 -14.13 12.45 8.33
C LEU A 181 -14.27 13.08 6.95
N LEU A 182 -14.54 12.28 5.92
CA LEU A 182 -14.73 12.75 4.56
C LEU A 182 -15.88 13.78 4.49
N ARG A 183 -17.02 13.51 5.12
CA ARG A 183 -18.16 14.46 5.19
C ARG A 183 -17.74 15.81 5.76
N LYS A 184 -16.88 15.82 6.78
CA LYS A 184 -16.44 17.07 7.42
C LYS A 184 -15.41 17.82 6.58
N LEU A 185 -14.52 17.11 5.91
CA LEU A 185 -13.49 17.72 5.07
C LEU A 185 -14.05 18.15 3.70
N TRP A 186 -15.16 17.57 3.25
CA TRP A 186 -15.72 17.76 1.91
C TRP A 186 -15.82 19.21 1.44
N PRO A 187 -16.25 20.20 2.26
CA PRO A 187 -16.33 21.58 1.81
C PRO A 187 -15.00 22.23 1.44
N ARG A 188 -13.87 21.59 1.81
CA ARG A 188 -12.51 22.06 1.56
C ARG A 188 -11.82 21.32 0.42
N LEU A 189 -12.24 20.08 0.16
CA LEU A 189 -11.63 19.22 -0.84
C LEU A 189 -11.98 19.66 -2.26
N GLY A 190 -11.05 19.49 -3.19
CA GLY A 190 -11.34 19.60 -4.61
C GLY A 190 -12.18 18.41 -5.10
N THR A 191 -11.81 17.23 -4.67
CA THR A 191 -12.54 15.98 -4.95
C THR A 191 -12.06 14.85 -4.04
N ALA A 192 -12.80 13.73 -3.99
CA ALA A 192 -12.37 12.51 -3.31
C ALA A 192 -12.38 11.31 -4.27
N ARG A 193 -11.54 10.33 -3.98
CA ARG A 193 -11.44 9.07 -4.70
C ARG A 193 -11.45 7.91 -3.71
N MET A 194 -12.33 6.93 -3.98
CA MET A 194 -12.40 5.65 -3.29
C MET A 194 -12.27 4.59 -4.37
N MET A 195 -11.08 4.02 -4.52
CA MET A 195 -10.77 3.24 -5.73
C MET A 195 -10.48 1.77 -5.47
N GLY A 196 -10.19 1.37 -4.22
CA GLY A 196 -10.10 -0.03 -3.80
C GLY A 196 -8.78 -0.72 -4.15
N SER A 197 -7.69 0.03 -4.22
CA SER A 197 -6.31 -0.45 -4.26
C SER A 197 -5.47 0.50 -3.42
N SER A 198 -4.98 0.01 -2.30
CA SER A 198 -4.23 0.82 -1.33
C SER A 198 -2.86 1.20 -1.86
N ALA A 199 -2.19 0.25 -2.48
CA ALA A 199 -0.86 0.46 -3.03
C ALA A 199 -0.88 1.49 -4.17
N LEU A 200 -1.86 1.44 -5.09
CA LEU A 200 -2.03 2.48 -6.11
C LEU A 200 -2.43 3.82 -5.49
N GLY A 201 -3.27 3.82 -4.44
CA GLY A 201 -3.65 5.03 -3.73
C GLY A 201 -2.43 5.79 -3.20
N ILE A 202 -1.49 5.09 -2.54
CA ILE A 202 -0.23 5.66 -2.04
C ILE A 202 0.69 6.06 -3.21
N SER A 203 0.81 5.22 -4.23
CA SER A 203 1.65 5.48 -5.41
C SER A 203 1.20 6.73 -6.17
N TYR A 204 -0.10 6.99 -6.24
CA TYR A 204 -0.63 8.21 -6.85
C TYR A 204 -0.26 9.47 -6.06
N VAL A 205 -0.15 9.38 -4.73
CA VAL A 205 0.38 10.51 -3.93
C VAL A 205 1.86 10.71 -4.22
N ALA A 206 2.66 9.64 -4.25
CA ALA A 206 4.07 9.71 -4.58
C ALA A 206 4.33 10.33 -5.97
N ALA A 207 3.41 10.11 -6.93
CA ALA A 207 3.48 10.67 -8.28
C ALA A 207 2.80 12.06 -8.43
N GLY A 208 2.30 12.66 -7.36
CA GLY A 208 1.62 13.96 -7.39
C GLY A 208 0.26 13.95 -8.11
N ARG A 209 -0.32 12.78 -8.37
CA ARG A 209 -1.66 12.63 -8.98
C ARG A 209 -2.78 12.81 -7.96
N SER A 210 -2.51 12.47 -6.70
CA SER A 210 -3.32 12.77 -5.53
C SER A 210 -2.47 13.54 -4.53
N ASP A 211 -3.11 14.34 -3.67
CA ASP A 211 -2.38 15.19 -2.74
C ASP A 211 -2.24 14.54 -1.36
N ILE A 212 -3.16 13.66 -1.04
CA ILE A 212 -3.19 12.90 0.20
C ILE A 212 -3.93 11.58 -0.03
N TYR A 213 -3.49 10.52 0.62
CA TYR A 213 -4.19 9.24 0.75
C TYR A 213 -4.25 8.84 2.22
N ILE A 214 -5.42 8.38 2.65
CA ILE A 214 -5.59 7.81 4.00
C ILE A 214 -6.26 6.44 3.94
N ASN A 215 -5.84 5.55 4.83
CA ASN A 215 -6.52 4.30 5.08
C ASN A 215 -6.55 4.03 6.59
N HIS A 216 -7.64 3.44 7.08
CA HIS A 216 -7.83 3.20 8.50
C HIS A 216 -7.09 1.97 9.03
N GLY A 217 -6.85 0.97 8.19
CA GLY A 217 -6.10 -0.23 8.56
C GLY A 217 -5.61 -0.97 7.31
N LEU A 218 -4.32 -1.24 7.26
CA LEU A 218 -3.63 -1.93 6.19
C LEU A 218 -2.77 -3.07 6.74
N GLN A 219 -2.55 -4.07 5.90
CA GLN A 219 -1.57 -5.10 6.16
C GLN A 219 -0.18 -4.67 5.63
N PRO A 220 0.91 -5.31 6.06
CA PRO A 220 2.25 -4.98 5.58
C PRO A 220 2.38 -4.99 4.05
N TYR A 221 1.77 -5.95 3.37
CA TYR A 221 1.85 -6.09 1.92
C TYR A 221 1.11 -4.97 1.16
N ASP A 222 0.03 -4.40 1.72
CA ASP A 222 -0.70 -3.26 1.13
C ASP A 222 0.14 -1.97 1.08
N GLN A 223 1.06 -1.80 2.04
CA GLN A 223 1.72 -0.50 2.26
C GLN A 223 3.24 -0.51 2.07
N ALA A 224 3.90 -1.69 2.07
CA ALA A 224 5.36 -1.78 2.08
C ALA A 224 6.02 -0.97 0.94
N ALA A 225 5.64 -1.18 -0.31
CA ALA A 225 6.20 -0.42 -1.42
C ALA A 225 5.89 1.07 -1.30
N GLY A 226 4.70 1.41 -0.81
CA GLY A 226 4.26 2.79 -0.60
C GLY A 226 5.12 3.58 0.39
N LEU A 227 5.66 2.93 1.43
CA LEU A 227 6.51 3.58 2.43
C LEU A 227 7.77 4.16 1.78
N VAL A 228 8.51 3.35 1.02
CA VAL A 228 9.75 3.80 0.37
C VAL A 228 9.47 4.70 -0.83
N LEU A 229 8.38 4.47 -1.59
CA LEU A 229 7.97 5.35 -2.68
C LEU A 229 7.71 6.78 -2.18
N MET A 230 6.98 6.94 -1.09
CA MET A 230 6.67 8.24 -0.53
C MET A 230 7.91 8.94 0.02
N GLU A 231 8.78 8.22 0.74
CA GLU A 231 10.03 8.78 1.27
C GLU A 231 10.91 9.32 0.13
N GLU A 232 11.11 8.52 -0.92
CA GLU A 232 11.96 8.88 -2.07
C GLU A 232 11.32 9.90 -3.02
N ALA A 233 9.99 10.03 -3.00
CA ALA A 233 9.25 11.09 -3.71
C ALA A 233 9.20 12.42 -2.96
N GLY A 234 9.79 12.50 -1.74
CA GLY A 234 9.80 13.70 -0.91
C GLY A 234 8.51 13.95 -0.13
N GLY A 235 7.68 12.93 0.02
CA GLY A 235 6.49 12.94 0.87
C GLY A 235 6.75 12.39 2.27
N VAL A 236 5.67 12.27 3.05
CA VAL A 236 5.67 11.65 4.37
C VAL A 236 4.55 10.62 4.47
N VAL A 237 4.82 9.54 5.20
CA VAL A 237 3.79 8.58 5.62
C VAL A 237 3.84 8.46 7.13
N THR A 238 2.72 8.70 7.77
CA THR A 238 2.58 8.54 9.21
C THR A 238 1.42 7.62 9.57
N ASP A 239 1.48 7.10 10.79
CA ASP A 239 0.30 6.49 11.39
C ASP A 239 -0.77 7.55 11.68
N ARG A 240 -1.90 7.13 12.21
CA ARG A 240 -3.00 8.02 12.60
C ARG A 240 -2.64 9.03 13.70
N ASN A 241 -1.56 8.81 14.44
CA ASN A 241 -1.08 9.70 15.50
C ASN A 241 -0.04 10.71 15.02
N GLY A 242 0.48 10.50 13.80
CA GLY A 242 1.51 11.34 13.21
C GLY A 242 2.94 10.85 13.43
N TYR A 243 3.12 9.64 13.96
CA TYR A 243 4.45 9.01 14.01
C TYR A 243 4.78 8.39 12.65
N ARG A 244 6.06 8.35 12.30
CA ARG A 244 6.51 7.72 11.05
C ARG A 244 5.89 6.32 10.94
N ALA A 245 5.25 6.05 9.83
CA ALA A 245 4.66 4.73 9.59
C ALA A 245 5.75 3.68 9.34
N GLY A 246 5.46 2.46 9.73
CA GLY A 246 6.23 1.25 9.43
C GLY A 246 5.29 0.16 8.94
N LEU A 247 5.82 -1.02 8.69
CA LEU A 247 5.09 -2.15 8.11
C LEU A 247 3.81 -2.53 8.87
N TYR A 248 3.78 -2.34 10.19
CA TYR A 248 2.66 -2.73 11.06
C TYR A 248 1.89 -1.52 11.60
N SER A 249 1.97 -0.39 10.92
CA SER A 249 1.21 0.79 11.33
C SER A 249 -0.29 0.56 11.13
N ASP A 250 -1.04 0.83 12.20
CA ASP A 250 -2.50 0.72 12.21
C ASP A 250 -3.10 1.98 11.59
N GLY A 251 -3.31 1.92 10.28
CA GLY A 251 -3.76 3.03 9.45
C GLY A 251 -2.64 4.00 9.07
N ILE A 252 -2.78 4.62 7.91
CA ILE A 252 -1.77 5.52 7.33
C ILE A 252 -2.36 6.84 6.84
N ILE A 253 -1.48 7.84 6.81
CA ILE A 253 -1.68 9.14 6.16
C ILE A 253 -0.46 9.40 5.28
N ALA A 254 -0.62 9.36 3.97
CA ALA A 254 0.43 9.62 2.99
C ALA A 254 0.15 10.96 2.29
N ALA A 255 1.09 11.91 2.34
CA ALA A 255 0.93 13.22 1.71
C ALA A 255 2.29 13.96 1.56
N ALA A 256 2.33 15.07 0.84
CA ALA A 256 3.38 16.06 0.97
C ALA A 256 3.33 16.71 2.38
N SER A 257 4.50 17.06 2.95
CA SER A 257 4.59 17.57 4.35
C SER A 257 3.61 18.69 4.66
N PRO A 258 3.43 19.76 3.85
CA PRO A 258 2.49 20.83 4.19
C PRO A 258 1.02 20.38 4.24
N VAL A 259 0.61 19.52 3.30
CA VAL A 259 -0.75 18.95 3.27
C VAL A 259 -0.96 18.05 4.48
N HIS A 260 0.04 17.22 4.80
CA HIS A 260 0.02 16.34 5.99
C HIS A 260 -0.19 17.16 7.27
N GLU A 261 0.65 18.18 7.51
CA GLU A 261 0.56 19.03 8.71
C GLU A 261 -0.82 19.72 8.81
N ASN A 262 -1.33 20.22 7.68
CA ASN A 262 -2.65 20.84 7.63
C ASN A 262 -3.76 19.83 7.97
N PHE A 263 -3.72 18.62 7.38
CA PHE A 263 -4.65 17.53 7.69
C PHE A 263 -4.58 17.13 9.17
N MET A 264 -3.37 16.95 9.71
CA MET A 264 -3.16 16.57 11.11
C MET A 264 -3.76 17.59 12.09
N ASN A 265 -3.60 18.88 11.81
CA ASN A 265 -4.17 19.96 12.62
C ASN A 265 -5.70 19.98 12.56
N LEU A 266 -6.28 19.82 11.36
CA LEU A 266 -7.73 19.83 11.16
C LEU A 266 -8.43 18.63 11.78
N THR A 267 -7.74 17.49 11.85
CA THR A 267 -8.32 16.22 12.28
C THR A 267 -7.95 15.78 13.69
N ARG A 268 -7.25 16.61 14.44
CA ARG A 268 -6.71 16.29 15.79
C ARG A 268 -7.71 15.61 16.72
N ASN A 269 -8.97 16.03 16.70
CA ASN A 269 -10.02 15.54 17.61
C ASN A 269 -11.02 14.59 16.92
N PHE A 270 -10.69 14.11 15.72
CA PHE A 270 -11.61 13.22 15.01
C PHE A 270 -11.52 11.78 15.52
N PRO A 271 -12.66 11.07 15.59
CA PRO A 271 -12.68 9.65 15.93
C PRO A 271 -11.76 8.80 15.04
N TRP A 272 -11.66 9.15 13.76
CA TRP A 272 -10.78 8.47 12.81
C TRP A 272 -9.31 8.38 13.28
N ARG A 273 -8.85 9.34 14.08
CA ARG A 273 -7.49 9.36 14.66
C ARG A 273 -7.28 8.34 15.79
N LYS A 274 -8.36 7.72 16.29
CA LYS A 274 -8.28 6.73 17.36
C LYS A 274 -8.16 5.33 16.79
N PRO A 275 -7.45 4.41 17.46
CA PRO A 275 -7.49 2.99 17.11
C PRO A 275 -8.93 2.48 17.11
N SER A 276 -9.27 1.56 16.20
CA SER A 276 -10.56 0.88 16.26
C SER A 276 -10.62 0.02 17.51
N THR A 277 -11.68 0.17 18.29
CA THR A 277 -12.03 -0.81 19.32
C THR A 277 -12.41 -2.12 18.63
N LYS A 278 -11.83 -3.24 19.03
CA LYS A 278 -12.23 -4.54 18.49
C LYS A 278 -13.73 -4.76 18.76
N LEU A 279 -14.42 -5.34 17.80
CA LEU A 279 -15.89 -5.55 17.80
C LEU A 279 -16.45 -6.17 19.12
N ASN A 280 -15.61 -6.90 19.87
CA ASN A 280 -15.99 -7.51 21.14
C ASN A 280 -16.33 -6.50 22.26
N ASP A 281 -15.88 -5.24 22.14
CA ASP A 281 -16.17 -4.20 23.14
C ASP A 281 -17.45 -3.40 22.81
N LEU A 282 -18.05 -3.61 21.63
CA LEU A 282 -19.25 -2.89 21.18
C LEU A 282 -20.56 -3.64 21.43
N THR A 283 -20.52 -4.93 21.75
CA THR A 283 -21.73 -5.74 21.99
C THR A 283 -22.43 -5.42 23.31
N ASP A 284 -21.79 -4.71 24.24
CA ASP A 284 -22.39 -4.35 25.53
C ASP A 284 -23.17 -3.02 25.53
N ASN A 285 -23.13 -2.21 24.44
CA ASN A 285 -23.77 -0.87 24.46
C ASN A 285 -24.93 -0.69 23.47
N THR A 286 -25.38 -1.72 22.72
CA THR A 286 -26.47 -1.57 21.74
C THR A 286 -27.85 -2.06 22.23
N GLN A 287 -28.05 -2.24 23.54
CA GLN A 287 -29.39 -2.54 24.08
C GLN A 287 -30.22 -1.30 24.44
N GLY A 288 -29.95 -0.16 23.84
CA GLY A 288 -30.67 1.06 24.24
C GLY A 288 -30.83 2.13 23.17
N ALA A 289 -31.07 1.80 21.88
CA ALA A 289 -31.53 2.81 20.91
C ALA A 289 -32.09 2.16 19.65
N LEU A 290 -33.36 1.84 19.66
CA LEU A 290 -34.26 1.85 18.51
C LEU A 290 -35.47 2.69 18.88
#